data_b66bbc47518134161bd9ea0de507345c
#
_entry.id   b66bbc47518134161bd9ea0de507345c
#
_cell.length_a   1.000
_cell.length_b   1.000
_cell.length_c   1.000
_cell.angle_alpha   90.00
_cell.angle_beta   90.00
_cell.angle_gamma   90.00
#
_symmetry.space_group_name_H-M   'P 1'
#
loop_
_entity.id
_entity.type
_entity.pdbx_description
1 polymer ?
#
loop_
_entity_poly.entity_id
_entity_poly.type
_entity_poly.pdbx_seq_one_letter_code
_entity_poly.pdbx_strand_id
1 'polypeptide(L)'
;GWWGVNRDNLYGHVLGFFPRNVMYYPIVAALLVGGVISEDRLHGTSALYFSRPINRFDYIGMKYASVAFIQAIIIIFTLFLYYLTEIIAFGRGWAWIVDTFPIFLGALMGGVLLIITYTSIGLALSSVSKGKFFPGIGLLAIILGTKTLAIIVKNLFEREILYLLSPYDCLAHVGQTL
;
A
#
# COMPACT_ATOMS: atom_id res chain seq x y z
N GLY A 1 6.42 -30.59 10.52
CA GLY A 1 5.36 -29.86 11.23
C GLY A 1 4.77 -28.81 10.32
N TRP A 2 3.47 -28.71 10.28
CA TRP A 2 2.66 -27.87 9.37
C TRP A 2 2.96 -26.36 9.47
N TRP A 3 3.74 -25.92 10.43
CA TRP A 3 3.99 -24.51 10.75
C TRP A 3 5.47 -24.23 11.00
N GLY A 4 6.36 -25.00 10.33
CA GLY A 4 7.80 -24.71 10.41
C GLY A 4 8.12 -23.43 9.64
N VAL A 5 8.07 -22.30 10.32
CA VAL A 5 8.61 -21.04 9.81
C VAL A 5 10.13 -21.16 9.84
N ASN A 6 10.71 -21.48 8.70
CA ASN A 6 12.13 -21.43 8.45
C ASN A 6 12.45 -20.08 7.81
N ARG A 7 13.72 -19.65 7.81
CA ARG A 7 14.17 -18.40 7.19
C ARG A 7 13.63 -18.22 5.77
N ASP A 8 13.60 -19.31 4.99
CA ASP A 8 13.07 -19.34 3.61
C ASP A 8 11.54 -19.20 3.55
N ASN A 9 10.81 -19.61 4.61
CA ASN A 9 9.35 -19.49 4.69
C ASN A 9 8.89 -18.16 5.29
N LEU A 10 9.73 -17.47 6.04
CA LEU A 10 9.40 -16.16 6.60
C LEU A 10 9.19 -15.13 5.49
N TYR A 11 10.02 -15.19 4.44
CA TYR A 11 9.81 -14.42 3.20
C TYR A 11 8.43 -14.73 2.59
N GLY A 12 8.02 -15.98 2.59
CA GLY A 12 6.68 -16.37 2.14
C GLY A 12 5.56 -15.92 3.08
N HIS A 13 5.81 -15.75 4.39
CA HIS A 13 4.80 -15.37 5.36
C HIS A 13 4.73 -13.86 5.62
N VAL A 14 5.84 -13.17 5.79
CA VAL A 14 5.85 -11.73 6.04
C VAL A 14 5.70 -10.94 4.73
N LEU A 15 6.41 -11.30 3.69
CA LEU A 15 6.28 -10.70 2.36
C LEU A 15 5.14 -11.32 1.54
N GLY A 16 4.83 -12.59 1.73
CA GLY A 16 3.64 -13.25 1.18
C GLY A 16 2.33 -12.74 1.77
N PHE A 17 2.37 -11.98 2.86
CA PHE A 17 1.25 -11.20 3.35
C PHE A 17 0.77 -10.18 2.31
N PHE A 18 1.67 -9.51 1.62
CA PHE A 18 1.33 -8.56 0.56
C PHE A 18 0.64 -9.22 -0.64
N PRO A 19 1.15 -10.31 -1.25
CA PRO A 19 0.46 -10.97 -2.36
C PRO A 19 -0.85 -11.66 -1.96
N ARG A 20 -0.97 -12.18 -0.75
CA ARG A 20 -2.21 -12.83 -0.29
C ARG A 20 -3.34 -11.84 -0.03
N ASN A 21 -3.02 -10.64 0.40
CA ASN A 21 -3.99 -9.60 0.69
C ASN A 21 -4.14 -8.58 -0.45
N VAL A 22 -4.12 -9.07 -1.70
CA VAL A 22 -4.24 -8.26 -2.93
C VAL A 22 -5.35 -7.23 -2.88
N MET A 23 -6.46 -7.55 -2.23
CA MET A 23 -7.65 -6.68 -2.12
C MET A 23 -7.62 -5.77 -0.89
N TYR A 24 -6.98 -6.17 0.19
CA TYR A 24 -7.05 -5.46 1.47
C TYR A 24 -6.46 -4.05 1.40
N TYR A 25 -5.22 -3.93 0.96
CA TYR A 25 -4.53 -2.63 0.92
C TYR A 25 -5.13 -1.64 -0.09
N PRO A 26 -5.46 -2.05 -1.32
CA PRO A 26 -6.19 -1.18 -2.25
C PRO A 26 -7.55 -0.72 -1.73
N ILE A 27 -8.30 -1.58 -1.05
CA ILE A 27 -9.59 -1.21 -0.48
C ILE A 27 -9.41 -0.16 0.62
N VAL A 28 -8.48 -0.40 1.56
CA VAL A 28 -8.17 0.55 2.62
C VAL A 28 -7.70 1.89 2.03
N ALA A 29 -6.81 1.87 1.06
CA ALA A 29 -6.34 3.07 0.38
C ALA A 29 -7.49 3.79 -0.34
N ALA A 30 -8.36 3.05 -1.02
CA ALA A 30 -9.52 3.60 -1.74
C ALA A 30 -10.51 4.29 -0.78
N LEU A 31 -10.77 3.70 0.37
CA LEU A 31 -11.64 4.29 1.40
C LEU A 31 -11.05 5.56 2.00
N LEU A 32 -9.73 5.57 2.26
CA LEU A 32 -9.05 6.72 2.86
C LEU A 32 -8.90 7.89 1.89
N VAL A 33 -8.65 7.60 0.62
CA VAL A 33 -8.46 8.62 -0.42
C VAL A 33 -9.79 9.15 -0.93
N GLY A 34 -10.87 8.35 -0.77
CA GLY A 34 -12.20 8.72 -1.21
C GLY A 34 -12.63 10.06 -0.61
N GLY A 35 -12.79 11.06 -1.45
CA GLY A 35 -13.31 12.35 -1.05
C GLY A 35 -12.34 13.37 -0.47
N VAL A 36 -11.08 13.01 -0.18
CA VAL A 36 -10.13 13.90 0.55
C VAL A 36 -9.96 15.27 -0.11
N ILE A 37 -9.84 15.34 -1.43
CA ILE A 37 -9.74 16.60 -2.18
C ILE A 37 -11.07 16.93 -2.87
N SER A 38 -11.77 15.93 -3.38
CA SER A 38 -13.01 16.14 -4.12
C SER A 38 -14.13 16.71 -3.26
N GLU A 39 -14.23 16.35 -1.97
CA GLU A 39 -15.19 16.94 -1.04
C GLU A 39 -14.89 18.41 -0.76
N ASP A 40 -13.62 18.78 -0.55
CA ASP A 40 -13.24 20.18 -0.35
C ASP A 40 -13.60 21.05 -1.55
N ARG A 41 -13.52 20.48 -2.75
CA ARG A 41 -13.93 21.18 -3.98
C ARG A 41 -15.44 21.30 -4.11
N LEU A 42 -16.19 20.23 -3.77
CA LEU A 42 -17.64 20.22 -3.86
C LEU A 42 -18.30 21.22 -2.89
N HIS A 43 -17.75 21.33 -1.69
CA HIS A 43 -18.28 22.22 -0.65
C HIS A 43 -17.68 23.63 -0.69
N GLY A 44 -16.79 23.93 -1.66
CA GLY A 44 -16.16 25.25 -1.79
C GLY A 44 -15.20 25.59 -0.65
N THR A 45 -14.89 24.64 0.25
CA THR A 45 -13.98 24.82 1.38
C THR A 45 -12.56 25.12 0.95
N SER A 46 -12.18 24.72 -0.26
CA SER A 46 -10.90 25.09 -0.87
C SER A 46 -10.70 26.60 -0.95
N ALA A 47 -11.76 27.38 -1.19
CA ALA A 47 -11.68 28.85 -1.22
C ALA A 47 -11.33 29.44 0.16
N LEU A 48 -11.80 28.82 1.25
CA LEU A 48 -11.47 29.25 2.62
C LEU A 48 -10.01 28.98 2.98
N TYR A 49 -9.44 27.90 2.50
CA TYR A 49 -8.01 27.60 2.71
C TYR A 49 -7.12 28.61 1.97
N PHE A 50 -7.49 28.99 0.75
CA PHE A 50 -6.71 29.94 -0.06
C PHE A 50 -6.93 31.41 0.33
N SER A 51 -7.87 31.71 1.21
CA SER A 51 -7.99 33.06 1.84
C SER A 51 -6.93 33.31 2.91
N ARG A 52 -6.22 32.28 3.37
CA ARG A 52 -5.06 32.35 4.26
C ARG A 52 -3.77 32.29 3.45
N PRO A 53 -2.61 32.71 3.99
CA PRO A 53 -1.32 32.63 3.31
C PRO A 53 -0.78 31.18 3.25
N ILE A 54 -1.60 30.27 2.72
CA ILE A 54 -1.24 28.85 2.55
C ILE A 54 -0.97 28.62 1.06
N ASN A 55 0.21 28.12 0.76
CA ASN A 55 0.57 27.76 -0.60
C ASN A 55 -0.17 26.48 -1.07
N ARG A 56 -0.37 26.33 -2.38
CA ARG A 56 -1.00 25.13 -2.95
C ARG A 56 -0.23 23.85 -2.60
N PHE A 57 1.09 23.95 -2.52
CA PHE A 57 1.94 22.83 -2.14
C PHE A 57 1.76 22.42 -0.68
N ASP A 58 1.60 23.38 0.23
CA ASP A 58 1.36 23.10 1.65
C ASP A 58 0.02 22.41 1.85
N TYR A 59 -1.03 22.85 1.13
CA TYR A 59 -2.33 22.22 1.16
C TYR A 59 -2.28 20.77 0.68
N ILE A 60 -1.66 20.50 -0.48
CA ILE A 60 -1.52 19.14 -1.03
C ILE A 60 -0.64 18.29 -0.12
N GLY A 61 0.44 18.84 0.39
CA GLY A 61 1.35 18.18 1.32
C GLY A 61 0.67 17.74 2.61
N MET A 62 -0.15 18.61 3.21
CA MET A 62 -0.92 18.26 4.42
C MET A 62 -1.94 17.15 4.15
N LYS A 63 -2.65 17.20 3.03
CA LYS A 63 -3.60 16.15 2.63
C LYS A 63 -2.88 14.83 2.36
N TYR A 64 -1.74 14.88 1.68
CA TYR A 64 -0.89 13.72 1.45
C TYR A 64 -0.42 13.10 2.77
N ALA A 65 0.13 13.92 3.66
CA ALA A 65 0.63 13.48 4.95
C ALA A 65 -0.48 12.86 5.82
N SER A 66 -1.68 13.44 5.82
CA SER A 66 -2.84 12.90 6.56
C SER A 66 -3.22 11.51 6.07
N VAL A 67 -3.37 11.30 4.76
CA VAL A 67 -3.75 10.01 4.18
C VAL A 67 -2.62 8.99 4.36
N ALA A 68 -1.38 9.38 4.08
CA ALA A 68 -0.21 8.53 4.26
C ALA A 68 -0.02 8.09 5.72
N PHE A 69 -0.27 9.00 6.68
CA PHE A 69 -0.16 8.70 8.10
C PHE A 69 -1.17 7.64 8.55
N ILE A 70 -2.43 7.76 8.15
CA ILE A 70 -3.45 6.77 8.49
C ILE A 70 -3.14 5.43 7.83
N GLN A 71 -2.73 5.43 6.57
CA GLN A 71 -2.30 4.19 5.90
C GLN A 71 -1.08 3.58 6.59
N ALA A 72 -0.11 4.40 7.00
CA ALA A 72 1.08 3.94 7.72
C ALA A 72 0.70 3.26 9.04
N ILE A 73 -0.20 3.84 9.81
CA ILE A 73 -0.69 3.22 11.05
C ILE A 73 -1.27 1.83 10.74
N ILE A 74 -2.16 1.73 9.76
CA ILE A 74 -2.83 0.47 9.44
C ILE A 74 -1.82 -0.57 8.94
N ILE A 75 -0.95 -0.22 8.01
CA ILE A 75 -0.02 -1.17 7.38
C ILE A 75 1.10 -1.56 8.35
N ILE A 76 1.75 -0.58 8.97
CA ILE A 76 2.89 -0.83 9.87
C ILE A 76 2.43 -1.56 11.14
N PHE A 77 1.27 -1.15 11.70
CA PHE A 77 0.71 -1.82 12.87
C PHE A 77 0.34 -3.28 12.58
N THR A 78 -0.23 -3.55 11.42
CA THR A 78 -0.55 -4.92 11.00
C THR A 78 0.71 -5.77 10.80
N LEU A 79 1.75 -5.22 10.17
CA LEU A 79 3.04 -5.90 10.04
C LEU A 79 3.70 -6.17 11.41
N PHE A 80 3.64 -5.19 12.30
CA PHE A 80 4.19 -5.33 13.64
C PHE A 80 3.45 -6.38 14.45
N LEU A 81 2.11 -6.38 14.42
CA LEU A 81 1.30 -7.41 15.09
C LEU A 81 1.60 -8.80 14.54
N TYR A 82 1.76 -8.92 13.23
CA TYR A 82 2.08 -10.21 12.60
C TYR A 82 3.44 -10.71 13.08
N TYR A 83 4.47 -9.85 13.07
CA TYR A 83 5.81 -10.21 13.56
C TYR A 83 5.81 -10.55 15.06
N LEU A 84 5.06 -9.80 15.86
CA LEU A 84 4.90 -10.05 17.29
C LEU A 84 4.21 -11.41 17.56
N THR A 85 3.19 -11.74 16.77
CA THR A 85 2.48 -13.02 16.87
C THR A 85 3.41 -14.19 16.59
N GLU A 86 4.29 -14.09 15.60
CA GLU A 86 5.30 -15.09 15.30
C GLU A 86 6.26 -15.32 16.50
N ILE A 87 6.70 -14.25 17.14
CA ILE A 87 7.58 -14.33 18.32
C ILE A 87 6.86 -15.02 19.50
N ILE A 88 5.65 -14.57 19.81
CA ILE A 88 4.92 -15.02 21.02
C ILE A 88 4.35 -16.42 20.80
N ALA A 89 3.66 -16.67 19.68
CA ALA A 89 2.95 -17.92 19.43
C ALA A 89 3.90 -19.10 19.25
N PHE A 90 5.10 -18.88 18.70
CA PHE A 90 6.07 -19.92 18.43
C PHE A 90 7.23 -19.94 19.42
N GLY A 91 7.23 -19.08 20.46
CA GLY A 91 8.25 -19.06 21.51
C GLY A 91 9.67 -18.87 20.99
N ARG A 92 9.84 -18.01 19.94
CA ARG A 92 11.12 -17.80 19.27
C ARG A 92 12.11 -17.10 20.19
N GLY A 93 13.33 -17.63 20.27
CA GLY A 93 14.40 -17.05 21.07
C GLY A 93 15.00 -15.79 20.44
N TRP A 94 15.85 -15.11 21.23
CA TRP A 94 16.53 -13.87 20.82
C TRP A 94 17.35 -14.01 19.54
N ALA A 95 18.00 -15.15 19.34
CA ALA A 95 18.78 -15.43 18.12
C ALA A 95 17.91 -15.36 16.86
N TRP A 96 16.69 -15.89 16.91
CA TRP A 96 15.75 -15.83 15.78
C TRP A 96 15.33 -14.39 15.47
N ILE A 97 15.12 -13.56 16.49
CA ILE A 97 14.75 -12.14 16.30
C ILE A 97 15.87 -11.40 15.55
N VAL A 98 17.13 -11.62 15.96
CA VAL A 98 18.27 -10.97 15.31
C VAL A 98 18.42 -11.43 13.85
N ASP A 99 18.24 -12.71 13.56
CA ASP A 99 18.35 -13.27 12.22
C ASP A 99 17.24 -12.81 11.28
N THR A 100 16.03 -12.54 11.82
CA THR A 100 14.87 -12.17 11.02
C THR A 100 14.61 -10.67 10.96
N PHE A 101 15.31 -9.88 11.78
CA PHE A 101 15.16 -8.43 11.81
C PHE A 101 15.41 -7.74 10.45
N PRO A 102 16.42 -8.13 9.65
CA PRO A 102 16.62 -7.57 8.31
C PRO A 102 15.41 -7.80 7.40
N ILE A 103 14.77 -8.98 7.51
CA ILE A 103 13.58 -9.33 6.73
C ILE A 103 12.38 -8.46 7.13
N PHE A 104 12.21 -8.21 8.42
CA PHE A 104 11.19 -7.31 8.93
C PHE A 104 11.41 -5.87 8.43
N LEU A 105 12.66 -5.42 8.39
CA LEU A 105 13.02 -4.10 7.87
C LEU A 105 12.72 -4.00 6.37
N GLY A 106 13.01 -5.04 5.58
CA GLY A 106 12.65 -5.12 4.17
C GLY A 106 11.14 -5.04 3.94
N ALA A 107 10.34 -5.77 4.75
CA ALA A 107 8.88 -5.69 4.70
C ALA A 107 8.36 -4.29 5.06
N LEU A 108 9.00 -3.61 6.02
CA LEU A 108 8.68 -2.23 6.41
C LEU A 108 8.93 -1.25 5.26
N MET A 109 10.07 -1.38 4.57
CA MET A 109 10.41 -0.56 3.39
C MET A 109 9.42 -0.81 2.25
N GLY A 110 9.07 -2.07 1.98
CA GLY A 110 8.01 -2.43 1.02
C GLY A 110 6.65 -1.79 1.39
N GLY A 111 6.29 -1.79 2.66
CA GLY A 111 5.09 -1.12 3.17
C GLY A 111 5.10 0.39 2.94
N VAL A 112 6.24 1.06 3.17
CA VAL A 112 6.41 2.50 2.91
C VAL A 112 6.26 2.81 1.42
N LEU A 113 6.88 2.02 0.53
CA LEU A 113 6.74 2.19 -0.92
C LEU A 113 5.28 2.03 -1.37
N LEU A 114 4.56 1.07 -0.80
CA LEU A 114 3.15 0.84 -1.06
C LEU A 114 2.29 2.04 -0.64
N ILE A 115 2.54 2.59 0.57
CA ILE A 115 1.85 3.79 1.07
C ILE A 115 2.08 4.97 0.12
N ILE A 116 3.33 5.24 -0.26
CA ILE A 116 3.68 6.33 -1.16
C ILE A 116 2.95 6.17 -2.50
N THR A 117 2.99 4.98 -3.09
CA THR A 117 2.38 4.72 -4.40
C THR A 117 0.86 4.88 -4.35
N TYR A 118 0.19 4.26 -3.39
CA TYR A 118 -1.28 4.31 -3.31
C TYR A 118 -1.80 5.69 -2.93
N THR A 119 -1.11 6.38 -2.02
CA THR A 119 -1.46 7.76 -1.66
C THR A 119 -1.31 8.70 -2.85
N SER A 120 -0.23 8.57 -3.62
CA SER A 120 0.02 9.43 -4.79
C SER A 120 -1.03 9.21 -5.87
N ILE A 121 -1.31 7.97 -6.26
CA ILE A 121 -2.33 7.64 -7.27
C ILE A 121 -3.71 8.09 -6.78
N GLY A 122 -4.02 7.82 -5.54
CA GLY A 122 -5.31 8.15 -4.97
C GLY A 122 -5.58 9.63 -4.88
N LEU A 123 -4.61 10.43 -4.43
CA LEU A 123 -4.74 11.90 -4.40
C LEU A 123 -4.80 12.50 -5.82
N ALA A 124 -4.04 11.96 -6.77
CA ALA A 124 -4.15 12.37 -8.17
C ALA A 124 -5.57 12.16 -8.70
N LEU A 125 -6.17 11.00 -8.44
CA LEU A 125 -7.56 10.72 -8.81
C LEU A 125 -8.56 11.61 -8.08
N SER A 126 -8.34 11.88 -6.78
CA SER A 126 -9.18 12.76 -5.99
C SER A 126 -9.15 14.21 -6.49
N SER A 127 -8.01 14.67 -7.02
CA SER A 127 -7.87 16.02 -7.57
C SER A 127 -8.67 16.23 -8.86
N VAL A 128 -8.83 15.20 -9.68
CA VAL A 128 -9.56 15.25 -10.96
C VAL A 128 -11.05 14.92 -10.78
N SER A 129 -11.40 14.15 -9.78
CA SER A 129 -12.76 13.68 -9.54
C SER A 129 -13.72 14.78 -9.08
N LYS A 130 -14.98 14.66 -9.54
CA LYS A 130 -16.09 15.54 -9.13
C LYS A 130 -16.94 14.95 -8.00
N GLY A 131 -16.74 13.69 -7.62
CA GLY A 131 -17.57 12.98 -6.64
C GLY A 131 -16.75 12.32 -5.54
N LYS A 132 -17.33 12.12 -4.36
CA LYS A 132 -16.73 11.52 -3.18
C LYS A 132 -16.18 10.10 -3.41
N PHE A 133 -16.96 9.26 -4.08
CA PHE A 133 -16.62 7.85 -4.25
C PHE A 133 -15.75 7.56 -5.48
N PHE A 134 -15.70 8.50 -6.42
CA PHE A 134 -15.02 8.31 -7.70
C PHE A 134 -13.51 8.04 -7.56
N PRO A 135 -12.77 8.73 -6.67
CA PRO A 135 -11.34 8.48 -6.50
C PRO A 135 -11.03 7.08 -5.97
N GLY A 136 -11.85 6.59 -5.02
CA GLY A 136 -11.68 5.26 -4.45
C GLY A 136 -11.98 4.15 -5.47
N ILE A 137 -13.08 4.28 -6.22
CA ILE A 137 -13.44 3.34 -7.29
C ILE A 137 -12.37 3.39 -8.40
N GLY A 138 -11.91 4.58 -8.78
CA GLY A 138 -10.87 4.75 -9.79
C GLY A 138 -9.55 4.11 -9.38
N LEU A 139 -9.15 4.24 -8.11
CA LEU A 139 -7.94 3.60 -7.58
C LEU A 139 -8.05 2.07 -7.64
N LEU A 140 -9.18 1.52 -7.20
CA LEU A 140 -9.44 0.09 -7.30
C LEU A 140 -9.44 -0.39 -8.75
N ALA A 141 -10.10 0.35 -9.65
CA ALA A 141 -10.15 0.02 -11.07
C ALA A 141 -8.74 0.01 -11.71
N ILE A 142 -7.88 0.96 -11.36
CA ILE A 142 -6.49 1.00 -11.86
C ILE A 142 -5.71 -0.20 -11.33
N ILE A 143 -5.77 -0.47 -10.03
CA ILE A 143 -4.97 -1.55 -9.43
C ILE A 143 -5.44 -2.92 -9.90
N LEU A 144 -6.75 -3.19 -9.89
CA LEU A 144 -7.31 -4.46 -10.33
C LEU A 144 -7.24 -4.62 -11.84
N GLY A 145 -7.50 -3.55 -12.59
CA GLY A 145 -7.44 -3.54 -14.04
C GLY A 145 -6.01 -3.81 -14.55
N THR A 146 -5.01 -3.13 -14.01
CA THR A 146 -3.61 -3.36 -14.38
C THR A 146 -3.15 -4.76 -14.00
N LYS A 147 -3.59 -5.30 -12.84
CA LYS A 147 -3.29 -6.68 -12.46
C LYS A 147 -3.92 -7.69 -13.41
N THR A 148 -5.19 -7.51 -13.75
CA THR A 148 -5.90 -8.38 -14.70
C THR A 148 -5.25 -8.33 -16.07
N LEU A 149 -4.88 -7.13 -16.55
CA LEU A 149 -4.15 -6.98 -17.82
C LEU A 149 -2.79 -7.68 -17.77
N ALA A 150 -2.03 -7.53 -16.69
CA ALA A 150 -0.75 -8.20 -16.53
C ALA A 150 -0.88 -9.73 -16.61
N ILE A 151 -1.90 -10.31 -15.99
CA ILE A 151 -2.19 -11.76 -16.05
C ILE A 151 -2.54 -12.19 -17.48
N ILE A 152 -3.40 -11.43 -18.18
CA ILE A 152 -3.82 -11.76 -19.55
C ILE A 152 -2.61 -11.69 -20.49
N VAL A 153 -1.83 -10.61 -20.41
CA VAL A 153 -0.67 -10.39 -21.27
C VAL A 153 0.43 -11.41 -20.99
N LYS A 154 0.65 -11.81 -19.71
CA LYS A 154 1.57 -12.90 -19.37
C LYS A 154 1.16 -14.20 -20.02
N ASN A 155 -0.12 -14.57 -19.94
CA ASN A 155 -0.62 -15.81 -20.51
C ASN A 155 -0.54 -15.83 -22.04
N LEU A 156 -0.62 -14.65 -22.70
CA LEU A 156 -0.51 -14.54 -24.16
C LEU A 156 0.92 -14.59 -24.66
N PHE A 157 1.86 -13.98 -23.93
CA PHE A 157 3.24 -13.80 -24.40
C PHE A 157 4.28 -14.67 -23.67
N GLU A 158 3.88 -15.41 -22.64
CA GLU A 158 4.74 -16.29 -21.81
C GLU A 158 6.01 -15.61 -21.26
N ARG A 159 5.99 -14.27 -21.09
CA ARG A 159 7.12 -13.49 -20.59
C ARG A 159 6.83 -12.96 -19.18
N GLU A 160 7.69 -13.29 -18.24
CA GLU A 160 7.54 -12.87 -16.83
C GLU A 160 7.73 -11.36 -16.61
N ILE A 161 8.50 -10.69 -17.48
CA ILE A 161 8.75 -9.23 -17.43
C ILE A 161 7.45 -8.41 -17.48
N LEU A 162 6.38 -8.96 -18.02
CA LEU A 162 5.09 -8.29 -18.16
C LEU A 162 4.33 -8.08 -16.83
N TYR A 163 4.78 -8.70 -15.74
CA TYR A 163 4.27 -8.37 -14.40
C TYR A 163 4.61 -6.94 -13.96
N LEU A 164 5.64 -6.32 -14.55
CA LEU A 164 5.99 -4.91 -14.27
C LEU A 164 4.90 -3.91 -14.73
N LEU A 165 3.93 -4.34 -15.53
CA LEU A 165 2.76 -3.54 -15.88
C LEU A 165 1.79 -3.32 -14.70
N SER A 166 1.84 -4.18 -13.69
CA SER A 166 1.02 -4.06 -12.50
C SER A 166 1.81 -3.36 -11.39
N PRO A 167 1.39 -2.18 -10.91
CA PRO A 167 2.05 -1.50 -9.79
C PRO A 167 2.10 -2.38 -8.53
N TYR A 168 1.11 -3.24 -8.37
CA TYR A 168 1.04 -4.18 -7.25
C TYR A 168 2.12 -5.26 -7.33
N ASP A 169 2.25 -5.91 -8.49
CA ASP A 169 3.23 -6.98 -8.67
C ASP A 169 4.66 -6.43 -8.69
N CYS A 170 4.84 -5.20 -9.20
CA CYS A 170 6.10 -4.47 -9.13
C CYS A 170 6.52 -4.21 -7.66
N LEU A 171 5.59 -3.73 -6.83
CA LEU A 171 5.85 -3.51 -5.40
C LEU A 171 6.10 -4.83 -4.65
N ALA A 172 5.36 -5.89 -4.98
CA ALA A 172 5.59 -7.22 -4.41
C ALA A 172 6.97 -7.77 -4.76
N HIS A 173 7.42 -7.58 -6.00
CA HIS A 173 8.73 -8.03 -6.46
C HIS A 173 9.86 -7.25 -5.79
N VAL A 174 9.74 -5.92 -5.68
CA VAL A 174 10.71 -5.09 -4.95
C VAL A 174 10.78 -5.50 -3.48
N GLY A 175 9.64 -5.79 -2.85
CA GLY A 175 9.60 -6.28 -1.48
C GLY A 175 10.23 -7.68 -1.28
N GLN A 176 10.33 -8.49 -2.34
CA GLN A 176 11.00 -9.79 -2.30
C GLN A 176 12.52 -9.70 -2.52
N THR A 177 12.98 -8.62 -3.14
CA THR A 177 14.41 -8.41 -3.44
C THR A 177 15.13 -7.60 -2.36
N LEU A 178 14.42 -6.94 -1.46
CA LEU A 178 14.93 -6.24 -0.28
C LEU A 178 15.07 -7.19 0.91
#